data_da3d8d9ff2a47442d41f439d4233d7ae
#
_entry.id   da3d8d9ff2a47442d41f439d4233d7ae
#
_cell.length_a   1.000
_cell.length_b   1.000
_cell.length_c   1.000
_cell.angle_alpha   90.00
_cell.angle_beta   90.00
_cell.angle_gamma   90.00
#
_symmetry.space_group_name_H-M   'P 1'
#
loop_
_entity.id
_entity.type
_entity.pdbx_description
1 polymer ?
#
loop_
_entity_poly.entity_id
_entity_poly.type
_entity_poly.pdbx_seq_one_letter_code
_entity_poly.pdbx_strand_id
1 'polypeptide(L)'
;KDDAVHFDLKGYRDNDQSYCSTIIQLLQKNDLVLRDLGYFVLESLEKIKQAGAFFLSRLKPNVKVYLPGSTQALDLLKLCRTKARQGIYSFELTVEVGQKQRLPVRLIVEQLPQQIYEQRKRKAEKDRHQRTKHNQEYYDFLRWQLLITNAPAEQLPRQNAYKIYRLRWRIEIFFKCWKSQFHLQRILIAVQQIKASRAQIMIYFYLAYFTLMCMGPFMHMAQSVYRKTGKLLSLPKWARLIATQAIEHQPILSEKWVDHLARIATYERRSKRKNHLVLMWEHHFA
;
A
#
# COMPACT_ATOMS: atom_id res chain seq x y z
N LYS A 1 0.03 8.16 13.46
CA LYS A 1 0.09 6.90 14.23
C LYS A 1 -0.04 5.73 13.25
N ASP A 2 0.86 4.73 13.37
CA ASP A 2 0.76 3.48 12.59
C ASP A 2 -0.01 2.44 13.42
N ASP A 3 -1.24 2.75 13.76
CA ASP A 3 -2.09 1.89 14.58
C ASP A 3 -2.96 1.00 13.68
N ALA A 4 -3.12 -0.27 14.06
CA ALA A 4 -4.09 -1.16 13.44
C ALA A 4 -5.49 -0.77 13.96
N VAL A 5 -6.29 -0.12 13.11
CA VAL A 5 -7.62 0.37 13.48
C VAL A 5 -8.66 -0.75 13.46
N HIS A 6 -8.49 -1.69 12.56
CA HIS A 6 -9.40 -2.80 12.38
C HIS A 6 -8.68 -4.04 11.86
N PHE A 7 -9.11 -5.19 12.35
CA PHE A 7 -8.62 -6.49 11.92
C PHE A 7 -9.78 -7.48 11.85
N ASP A 8 -9.90 -8.17 10.73
CA ASP A 8 -10.95 -9.17 10.50
C ASP A 8 -10.37 -10.42 9.85
N LEU A 9 -10.80 -11.60 10.31
CA LEU A 9 -10.42 -12.89 9.76
C LEU A 9 -11.61 -13.53 9.07
N LYS A 10 -11.47 -13.82 7.79
CA LYS A 10 -12.55 -14.41 7.00
C LYS A 10 -12.16 -15.67 6.27
N GLY A 11 -13.15 -16.32 5.68
CA GLY A 11 -12.97 -17.57 4.99
C GLY A 11 -12.10 -17.42 3.74
N TYR A 12 -11.38 -18.46 3.38
CA TYR A 12 -10.52 -18.52 2.19
C TYR A 12 -11.23 -18.19 0.86
N ARG A 13 -12.56 -18.37 0.81
CA ARG A 13 -13.37 -18.10 -0.40
C ARG A 13 -13.83 -16.65 -0.53
N ASP A 14 -13.67 -15.85 0.51
CA ASP A 14 -14.05 -14.45 0.47
C ASP A 14 -12.99 -13.66 -0.29
N ASN A 15 -13.41 -12.86 -1.26
CA ASN A 15 -12.49 -12.01 -2.02
C ASN A 15 -12.37 -10.62 -1.43
N ASP A 16 -11.30 -9.94 -1.76
CA ASP A 16 -11.00 -8.58 -1.26
C ASP A 16 -12.13 -7.57 -1.57
N GLN A 17 -12.92 -7.79 -2.61
CA GLN A 17 -14.00 -6.87 -3.02
C GLN A 17 -15.19 -6.93 -2.07
N SER A 18 -15.50 -8.09 -1.49
CA SER A 18 -16.60 -8.26 -0.51
C SER A 18 -16.37 -7.45 0.77
N TYR A 19 -15.11 -7.07 1.03
CA TYR A 19 -14.69 -6.33 2.24
C TYR A 19 -14.68 -4.81 2.08
N CYS A 20 -14.90 -4.33 0.88
CA CYS A 20 -14.81 -2.90 0.60
C CYS A 20 -15.75 -2.05 1.46
N SER A 21 -16.87 -2.60 1.92
CA SER A 21 -17.87 -1.88 2.73
C SER A 21 -17.56 -1.83 4.22
N THR A 22 -16.84 -2.81 4.76
CA THR A 22 -16.61 -2.92 6.22
C THR A 22 -15.79 -1.76 6.78
N ILE A 23 -14.77 -1.31 6.04
CA ILE A 23 -13.92 -0.21 6.47
C ILE A 23 -14.64 1.14 6.51
N ILE A 24 -15.75 1.29 5.76
CA ILE A 24 -16.43 2.59 5.63
C ILE A 24 -16.99 3.07 6.96
N GLN A 25 -17.45 2.15 7.81
CA GLN A 25 -17.97 2.46 9.14
C GLN A 25 -16.91 3.01 10.11
N LEU A 26 -15.64 2.81 9.81
CA LEU A 26 -14.52 3.23 10.65
C LEU A 26 -13.92 4.56 10.19
N LEU A 27 -14.33 5.07 9.02
CA LEU A 27 -13.77 6.28 8.44
C LEU A 27 -14.26 7.53 9.16
N GLN A 28 -13.34 8.44 9.38
CA GLN A 28 -13.61 9.80 9.84
C GLN A 28 -13.54 10.77 8.66
N LYS A 29 -14.19 11.92 8.83
CA LYS A 29 -14.12 13.01 7.86
C LYS A 29 -12.65 13.41 7.63
N ASN A 30 -12.27 13.59 6.37
CA ASN A 30 -10.92 13.92 5.90
C ASN A 30 -9.88 12.78 6.00
N ASP A 31 -10.26 11.58 6.38
CA ASP A 31 -9.36 10.43 6.25
C ASP A 31 -8.97 10.18 4.79
N LEU A 32 -7.74 9.76 4.54
CA LEU A 32 -7.29 9.35 3.21
C LEU A 32 -7.09 7.84 3.13
N VAL A 33 -7.95 7.16 2.40
CA VAL A 33 -7.91 5.71 2.20
C VAL A 33 -7.05 5.36 0.98
N LEU A 34 -5.95 4.66 1.20
CA LEU A 34 -5.11 4.14 0.12
C LEU A 34 -5.63 2.76 -0.30
N ARG A 35 -6.07 2.64 -1.57
CA ARG A 35 -6.65 1.40 -2.10
C ARG A 35 -5.74 0.71 -3.11
N ASP A 36 -5.58 -0.61 -2.97
CA ASP A 36 -4.97 -1.44 -4.01
C ASP A 36 -5.98 -1.78 -5.12
N LEU A 37 -5.47 -2.22 -6.27
CA LEU A 37 -6.31 -2.64 -7.41
C LEU A 37 -7.26 -3.80 -7.06
N GLY A 38 -6.88 -4.69 -6.14
CA GLY A 38 -7.74 -5.75 -5.64
C GLY A 38 -9.03 -5.24 -5.00
N TYR A 39 -8.95 -4.06 -4.36
CA TYR A 39 -10.09 -3.39 -3.71
C TYR A 39 -10.75 -2.32 -4.59
N PHE A 40 -10.51 -2.33 -5.90
CA PHE A 40 -11.08 -1.33 -6.81
C PHE A 40 -12.53 -1.67 -7.14
N VAL A 41 -13.44 -1.09 -6.39
CA VAL A 41 -14.90 -1.17 -6.59
C VAL A 41 -15.47 0.25 -6.55
N LEU A 42 -16.08 0.71 -7.65
CA LEU A 42 -16.57 2.10 -7.79
C LEU A 42 -17.60 2.45 -6.70
N GLU A 43 -18.52 1.56 -6.42
CA GLU A 43 -19.50 1.75 -5.34
C GLU A 43 -18.84 1.99 -3.98
N SER A 44 -17.76 1.27 -3.70
CA SER A 44 -16.98 1.46 -2.47
C SER A 44 -16.27 2.81 -2.42
N LEU A 45 -15.73 3.27 -3.55
CA LEU A 45 -15.10 4.59 -3.65
C LEU A 45 -16.15 5.71 -3.48
N GLU A 46 -17.34 5.53 -4.02
CA GLU A 46 -18.46 6.43 -3.83
C GLU A 46 -18.87 6.52 -2.35
N LYS A 47 -18.99 5.38 -1.66
CA LYS A 47 -19.31 5.34 -0.22
C LYS A 47 -18.24 6.03 0.63
N ILE A 48 -16.95 5.88 0.31
CA ILE A 48 -15.86 6.62 0.98
C ILE A 48 -16.08 8.12 0.84
N LYS A 49 -16.39 8.58 -0.38
CA LYS A 49 -16.69 9.99 -0.64
C LYS A 49 -17.91 10.47 0.14
N GLN A 50 -18.99 9.69 0.19
CA GLN A 50 -20.21 10.00 0.95
C GLN A 50 -19.95 10.08 2.47
N ALA A 51 -19.01 9.30 3.00
CA ALA A 51 -18.57 9.38 4.40
C ALA A 51 -17.72 10.65 4.70
N GLY A 52 -17.48 11.53 3.72
CA GLY A 52 -16.66 12.72 3.88
C GLY A 52 -15.16 12.42 3.91
N ALA A 53 -14.75 11.20 3.55
CA ALA A 53 -13.38 10.78 3.47
C ALA A 53 -12.85 10.83 2.03
N PHE A 54 -11.53 10.75 1.89
CA PHE A 54 -10.84 10.73 0.61
C PHE A 54 -10.30 9.35 0.31
N PHE A 55 -10.16 9.05 -0.97
CA PHE A 55 -9.45 7.86 -1.42
C PHE A 55 -8.34 8.22 -2.40
N LEU A 56 -7.32 7.37 -2.46
CA LEU A 56 -6.29 7.39 -3.49
C LEU A 56 -6.07 5.96 -3.96
N SER A 57 -6.38 5.70 -5.22
CA SER A 57 -6.30 4.37 -5.82
C SER A 57 -5.65 4.42 -7.20
N ARG A 58 -5.09 3.29 -7.65
CA ARG A 58 -4.74 3.14 -9.06
C ARG A 58 -6.01 2.97 -9.88
N LEU A 59 -6.02 3.57 -11.07
CA LEU A 59 -7.07 3.32 -12.06
C LEU A 59 -6.90 1.90 -12.63
N LYS A 60 -7.99 1.13 -12.65
CA LYS A 60 -8.01 -0.22 -13.24
C LYS A 60 -8.02 -0.11 -14.77
N PRO A 61 -7.17 -0.84 -15.52
CA PRO A 61 -7.00 -0.66 -16.96
C PRO A 61 -8.29 -0.76 -17.78
N ASN A 62 -9.22 -1.63 -17.38
CA ASN A 62 -10.45 -1.90 -18.14
C ASN A 62 -11.63 -0.99 -17.77
N VAL A 63 -11.41 0.01 -16.93
CA VAL A 63 -12.47 0.94 -16.52
C VAL A 63 -12.50 2.11 -17.47
N LYS A 64 -13.69 2.37 -18.04
CA LYS A 64 -13.90 3.49 -18.94
C LYS A 64 -13.84 4.81 -18.19
N VAL A 65 -13.20 5.79 -18.78
CA VAL A 65 -13.02 7.15 -18.28
C VAL A 65 -13.65 8.11 -19.28
N TYR A 66 -14.29 9.15 -18.78
CA TYR A 66 -14.95 10.16 -19.59
C TYR A 66 -14.54 11.55 -19.13
N LEU A 67 -14.51 12.51 -20.03
CA LEU A 67 -14.50 13.92 -19.65
C LEU A 67 -15.88 14.29 -19.09
N PRO A 68 -15.97 15.23 -18.15
CA PRO A 68 -17.25 15.66 -17.59
C PRO A 68 -18.26 16.03 -18.68
N GLY A 69 -19.45 15.44 -18.61
CA GLY A 69 -20.52 15.65 -19.60
C GLY A 69 -20.34 14.97 -20.95
N SER A 70 -19.20 14.25 -21.20
CA SER A 70 -19.00 13.53 -22.46
C SER A 70 -19.69 12.18 -22.46
N THR A 71 -20.28 11.79 -23.59
CA THR A 71 -20.80 10.44 -23.84
C THR A 71 -19.72 9.49 -24.37
N GLN A 72 -18.66 10.03 -24.95
CA GLN A 72 -17.57 9.27 -25.53
C GLN A 72 -16.48 9.00 -24.49
N ALA A 73 -16.05 7.74 -24.40
CA ALA A 73 -14.96 7.34 -23.53
C ALA A 73 -13.63 7.97 -23.99
N LEU A 74 -12.87 8.46 -23.03
CA LEU A 74 -11.55 9.05 -23.25
C LEU A 74 -10.51 7.96 -23.54
N ASP A 75 -9.82 8.08 -24.67
CA ASP A 75 -8.62 7.26 -24.93
C ASP A 75 -7.43 7.81 -24.13
N LEU A 76 -7.24 7.23 -22.93
CA LEU A 76 -6.18 7.65 -22.01
C LEU A 76 -4.78 7.44 -22.59
N LEU A 77 -4.57 6.38 -23.35
CA LEU A 77 -3.25 6.09 -23.91
C LEU A 77 -2.88 7.09 -25.02
N LYS A 78 -3.84 7.42 -25.87
CA LYS A 78 -3.68 8.46 -26.88
C LYS A 78 -3.40 9.81 -26.23
N LEU A 79 -4.15 10.16 -25.18
CA LEU A 79 -3.93 11.39 -24.42
C LEU A 79 -2.52 11.43 -23.79
N CYS A 80 -2.10 10.36 -23.12
CA CYS A 80 -0.78 10.26 -22.53
C CYS A 80 0.34 10.42 -23.57
N ARG A 81 0.21 9.76 -24.72
CA ARG A 81 1.17 9.88 -25.83
C ARG A 81 1.22 11.31 -26.39
N THR A 82 0.06 11.95 -26.57
CA THR A 82 -0.01 13.34 -27.03
C THR A 82 0.67 14.30 -26.05
N LYS A 83 0.38 14.16 -24.75
CA LYS A 83 1.03 14.97 -23.72
C LYS A 83 2.55 14.75 -23.65
N ALA A 84 3.00 13.52 -23.76
CA ALA A 84 4.44 13.21 -23.79
C ALA A 84 5.16 13.82 -24.99
N ARG A 85 4.53 13.86 -26.18
CA ARG A 85 5.08 14.56 -27.37
C ARG A 85 5.20 16.06 -27.16
N GLN A 86 4.36 16.64 -26.27
CA GLN A 86 4.42 18.04 -25.85
C GLN A 86 5.42 18.29 -24.69
N GLY A 87 6.18 17.27 -24.26
CA GLY A 87 7.10 17.36 -23.11
C GLY A 87 6.40 17.31 -21.75
N ILE A 88 5.11 17.01 -21.71
CA ILE A 88 4.30 16.96 -20.48
C ILE A 88 4.21 15.50 -19.99
N TYR A 89 5.03 15.18 -19.01
CA TYR A 89 5.14 13.83 -18.45
C TYR A 89 4.34 13.61 -17.16
N SER A 90 3.77 14.67 -16.60
CA SER A 90 2.92 14.63 -15.41
C SER A 90 1.82 15.68 -15.54
N PHE A 91 0.56 15.25 -15.41
CA PHE A 91 -0.60 16.13 -15.50
C PHE A 91 -1.78 15.57 -14.70
N GLU A 92 -2.79 16.39 -14.51
CA GLU A 92 -4.06 15.95 -13.90
C GLU A 92 -5.25 16.54 -14.65
N LEU A 93 -6.39 15.86 -14.54
CA LEU A 93 -7.66 16.33 -15.10
C LEU A 93 -8.83 15.79 -14.27
N THR A 94 -9.93 16.54 -14.28
CA THR A 94 -11.21 16.07 -13.74
C THR A 94 -11.84 15.13 -14.75
N VAL A 95 -12.26 13.96 -14.30
CA VAL A 95 -12.87 12.93 -15.14
C VAL A 95 -14.01 12.24 -14.40
N GLU A 96 -14.82 11.51 -15.15
CA GLU A 96 -15.82 10.59 -14.62
C GLU A 96 -15.38 9.15 -14.91
N VAL A 97 -15.39 8.29 -13.90
CA VAL A 97 -14.91 6.91 -13.99
C VAL A 97 -16.07 5.94 -13.83
N GLY A 98 -16.18 4.98 -14.74
CA GLY A 98 -17.25 3.99 -14.77
C GLY A 98 -18.23 4.17 -15.92
N GLN A 99 -18.94 3.10 -16.29
CA GLN A 99 -19.84 3.11 -17.45
C GLN A 99 -21.31 3.38 -17.04
N LYS A 100 -21.83 2.66 -16.05
CA LYS A 100 -23.19 2.82 -15.56
C LYS A 100 -23.30 3.92 -14.50
N GLN A 101 -22.46 3.81 -13.48
CA GLN A 101 -22.30 4.81 -12.44
C GLN A 101 -21.02 5.57 -12.69
N ARG A 102 -21.12 6.85 -12.99
CA ARG A 102 -20.00 7.73 -13.29
C ARG A 102 -19.57 8.46 -12.04
N LEU A 103 -18.43 8.06 -11.49
CA LEU A 103 -17.83 8.66 -10.30
C LEU A 103 -16.93 9.82 -10.73
N PRO A 104 -17.27 11.09 -10.39
CA PRO A 104 -16.40 12.22 -10.66
C PRO A 104 -15.17 12.19 -9.73
N VAL A 105 -13.98 12.22 -10.35
CA VAL A 105 -12.68 12.12 -9.67
C VAL A 105 -11.63 12.98 -10.36
N ARG A 106 -10.54 13.26 -9.65
CA ARG A 106 -9.30 13.74 -10.25
C ARG A 106 -8.48 12.54 -10.71
N LEU A 107 -8.12 12.53 -11.97
CA LEU A 107 -7.16 11.60 -12.55
C LEU A 107 -5.79 12.25 -12.56
N ILE A 108 -4.86 11.66 -11.86
CA ILE A 108 -3.45 12.08 -11.79
C ILE A 108 -2.64 11.11 -12.63
N VAL A 109 -1.92 11.63 -13.60
CA VAL A 109 -1.12 10.87 -14.56
C VAL A 109 0.33 11.24 -14.40
N GLU A 110 1.19 10.24 -14.28
CA GLU A 110 2.63 10.42 -14.19
C GLU A 110 3.36 9.38 -15.05
N GLN A 111 4.28 9.83 -15.87
CA GLN A 111 5.16 8.93 -16.61
C GLN A 111 6.23 8.38 -15.68
N LEU A 112 6.40 7.08 -15.68
CA LEU A 112 7.38 6.42 -14.85
C LEU A 112 8.80 6.57 -15.41
N PRO A 113 9.82 6.65 -14.55
CA PRO A 113 11.21 6.53 -14.97
C PRO A 113 11.44 5.25 -15.78
N GLN A 114 12.31 5.34 -16.81
CA GLN A 114 12.58 4.24 -17.74
C GLN A 114 12.94 2.93 -17.02
N GLN A 115 13.75 3.01 -15.95
CA GLN A 115 14.13 1.83 -15.18
C GLN A 115 12.94 1.11 -14.54
N ILE A 116 11.93 1.86 -14.05
CA ILE A 116 10.72 1.30 -13.44
C ILE A 116 9.83 0.69 -14.51
N TYR A 117 9.70 1.35 -15.66
CA TYR A 117 8.96 0.81 -16.81
C TYR A 117 9.54 -0.53 -17.26
N GLU A 118 10.87 -0.62 -17.44
CA GLU A 118 11.52 -1.86 -17.84
C GLU A 118 11.33 -2.99 -16.82
N GLN A 119 11.40 -2.67 -15.53
CA GLN A 119 11.10 -3.66 -14.47
C GLN A 119 9.66 -4.18 -14.56
N ARG A 120 8.68 -3.29 -14.79
CA ARG A 120 7.26 -3.67 -14.98
C ARG A 120 7.09 -4.53 -16.22
N LYS A 121 7.72 -4.14 -17.33
CA LYS A 121 7.68 -4.88 -18.59
C LYS A 121 8.23 -6.29 -18.41
N ARG A 122 9.44 -6.44 -17.87
CA ARG A 122 10.04 -7.73 -17.57
C ARG A 122 9.20 -8.60 -16.64
N LYS A 123 8.52 -8.01 -15.66
CA LYS A 123 7.61 -8.73 -14.78
C LYS A 123 6.38 -9.24 -15.55
N ALA A 124 5.79 -8.41 -16.40
CA ALA A 124 4.65 -8.78 -17.23
C ALA A 124 5.00 -9.88 -18.24
N GLU A 125 6.20 -9.84 -18.84
CA GLU A 125 6.71 -10.85 -19.77
C GLU A 125 6.99 -12.20 -19.08
N LYS A 126 7.35 -12.18 -17.78
CA LYS A 126 7.60 -13.38 -16.97
C LYS A 126 6.36 -13.96 -16.31
N ASP A 127 5.23 -13.30 -16.40
CA ASP A 127 4.00 -13.76 -15.78
C ASP A 127 3.52 -15.04 -16.51
N ARG A 128 3.65 -16.19 -15.83
CA ARG A 128 3.36 -17.53 -16.40
C ARG A 128 1.88 -17.81 -16.57
N HIS A 129 1.00 -16.99 -16.05
CA HIS A 129 -0.45 -17.07 -16.30
C HIS A 129 -0.81 -16.54 -17.67
N GLN A 130 -0.05 -16.98 -18.69
CA GLN A 130 -0.12 -16.57 -20.10
C GLN A 130 -1.38 -17.04 -20.84
N ARG A 131 -2.53 -17.08 -20.20
CA ARG A 131 -3.79 -17.19 -20.96
C ARG A 131 -4.13 -15.93 -21.75
N THR A 132 -3.46 -14.82 -21.47
CA THR A 132 -3.62 -13.56 -22.19
C THR A 132 -2.28 -13.09 -22.71
N LYS A 133 -2.05 -13.22 -24.00
CA LYS A 133 -0.96 -12.48 -24.68
C LYS A 133 -1.27 -11.00 -24.52
N HIS A 134 -0.45 -10.29 -23.76
CA HIS A 134 -0.58 -8.85 -23.64
C HIS A 134 -0.29 -8.20 -24.98
N ASN A 135 -1.16 -7.31 -25.42
CA ASN A 135 -0.97 -6.52 -26.64
C ASN A 135 0.02 -5.36 -26.39
N GLN A 136 0.46 -4.70 -27.45
CA GLN A 136 1.39 -3.56 -27.35
C GLN A 136 0.81 -2.42 -26.52
N GLU A 137 -0.50 -2.18 -26.57
CA GLU A 137 -1.16 -1.15 -25.76
C GLU A 137 -1.00 -1.38 -24.26
N TYR A 138 -1.08 -2.65 -23.82
CA TYR A 138 -0.84 -2.99 -22.42
C TYR A 138 0.59 -2.62 -21.99
N TYR A 139 1.60 -2.93 -22.80
CA TYR A 139 2.98 -2.56 -22.50
C TYR A 139 3.18 -1.05 -22.48
N ASP A 140 2.54 -0.32 -23.38
CA ASP A 140 2.58 1.14 -23.39
C ASP A 140 1.91 1.73 -22.16
N PHE A 141 0.83 1.13 -21.67
CA PHE A 141 0.19 1.52 -20.40
C PHE A 141 1.11 1.32 -19.18
N LEU A 142 1.98 0.32 -19.19
CA LEU A 142 2.92 0.09 -18.09
C LEU A 142 3.89 1.26 -17.84
N ARG A 143 4.06 2.13 -18.86
CA ARG A 143 4.89 3.34 -18.76
C ARG A 143 4.27 4.41 -17.88
N TRP A 144 2.97 4.33 -17.63
CA TRP A 144 2.21 5.35 -16.93
C TRP A 144 1.74 4.87 -15.56
N GLN A 145 1.73 5.78 -14.63
CA GLN A 145 1.04 5.63 -13.35
C GLN A 145 -0.23 6.47 -13.40
N LEU A 146 -1.38 5.81 -13.31
CA LEU A 146 -2.69 6.43 -13.32
C LEU A 146 -3.29 6.29 -11.94
N LEU A 147 -3.46 7.39 -11.24
CA LEU A 147 -4.08 7.45 -9.91
C LEU A 147 -5.39 8.23 -10.00
N ILE A 148 -6.39 7.79 -9.24
CA ILE A 148 -7.65 8.51 -9.07
C ILE A 148 -7.88 8.85 -7.62
N THR A 149 -8.47 10.02 -7.38
CA THR A 149 -8.78 10.52 -6.04
C THR A 149 -9.99 11.47 -6.08
N ASN A 150 -10.74 11.56 -4.96
CA ASN A 150 -11.72 12.60 -4.72
C ASN A 150 -11.17 13.75 -3.84
N ALA A 151 -9.92 13.64 -3.37
CA ALA A 151 -9.30 14.69 -2.59
C ALA A 151 -9.03 15.93 -3.44
N PRO A 152 -9.31 17.15 -2.94
CA PRO A 152 -8.98 18.39 -3.64
C PRO A 152 -7.46 18.59 -3.75
N ALA A 153 -7.03 19.45 -4.70
CA ALA A 153 -5.60 19.65 -4.98
C ALA A 153 -4.83 20.24 -3.81
N GLU A 154 -5.50 21.05 -2.98
CA GLU A 154 -4.94 21.69 -1.80
C GLU A 154 -4.57 20.67 -0.72
N GLN A 155 -5.37 19.60 -0.56
CA GLN A 155 -5.12 18.55 0.43
C GLN A 155 -4.22 17.44 -0.11
N LEU A 156 -4.35 17.14 -1.40
CA LEU A 156 -3.50 16.14 -2.08
C LEU A 156 -2.90 16.73 -3.36
N PRO A 157 -1.81 17.50 -3.26
CA PRO A 157 -1.10 18.02 -4.42
C PRO A 157 -0.62 16.89 -5.33
N ARG A 158 -0.72 17.08 -6.65
CA ARG A 158 -0.33 16.10 -7.68
C ARG A 158 1.06 15.51 -7.45
N GLN A 159 2.03 16.37 -7.15
CA GLN A 159 3.44 15.98 -6.93
C GLN A 159 3.64 15.04 -5.73
N ASN A 160 2.68 15.01 -4.79
CA ASN A 160 2.72 14.17 -3.60
C ASN A 160 1.91 12.87 -3.76
N ALA A 161 0.95 12.83 -4.68
CA ALA A 161 0.02 11.70 -4.82
C ALA A 161 0.74 10.37 -5.04
N TYR A 162 1.75 10.34 -5.92
CA TYR A 162 2.52 9.12 -6.16
C TYR A 162 3.35 8.70 -4.94
N LYS A 163 3.97 9.65 -4.26
CA LYS A 163 4.74 9.38 -3.02
C LYS A 163 3.83 8.81 -1.94
N ILE A 164 2.67 9.42 -1.71
CA ILE A 164 1.68 8.98 -0.74
C ILE A 164 1.13 7.60 -1.12
N TYR A 165 0.78 7.37 -2.39
CA TYR A 165 0.29 6.06 -2.80
C TYR A 165 1.29 4.93 -2.55
N ARG A 166 2.59 5.20 -2.57
CA ARG A 166 3.64 4.21 -2.25
C ARG A 166 3.62 3.75 -0.79
N LEU A 167 3.01 4.51 0.12
CA LEU A 167 2.83 4.10 1.51
C LEU A 167 2.01 2.83 1.64
N ARG A 168 1.10 2.59 0.69
CA ARG A 168 0.35 1.34 0.60
C ARG A 168 1.24 0.09 0.67
N TRP A 169 2.48 0.17 0.14
CA TRP A 169 3.44 -0.93 0.19
C TRP A 169 3.86 -1.34 1.61
N ARG A 170 3.64 -0.49 2.60
CA ARG A 170 3.97 -0.79 4.01
C ARG A 170 3.19 -1.99 4.53
N ILE A 171 1.94 -2.14 4.14
CA ILE A 171 1.12 -3.29 4.54
C ILE A 171 1.67 -4.60 3.96
N GLU A 172 2.21 -4.57 2.74
CA GLU A 172 2.84 -5.76 2.13
C GLU A 172 4.14 -6.15 2.85
N ILE A 173 4.94 -5.15 3.27
CA ILE A 173 6.13 -5.41 4.10
C ILE A 173 5.72 -6.03 5.44
N PHE A 174 4.65 -5.51 6.03
CA PHE A 174 4.09 -6.01 7.27
C PHE A 174 3.66 -7.47 7.16
N PHE A 175 2.84 -7.83 6.17
CA PHE A 175 2.47 -9.21 5.90
C PHE A 175 3.68 -10.11 5.59
N LYS A 176 4.69 -9.56 4.93
CA LYS A 176 5.94 -10.28 4.68
C LYS A 176 6.67 -10.59 5.99
N CYS A 177 6.75 -9.64 6.92
CA CYS A 177 7.33 -9.89 8.24
C CYS A 177 6.56 -10.99 8.98
N TRP A 178 5.24 -10.96 8.95
CA TRP A 178 4.40 -11.98 9.55
C TRP A 178 4.69 -13.37 9.00
N LYS A 179 4.69 -13.51 7.69
CA LYS A 179 4.93 -14.80 7.03
C LYS A 179 6.33 -15.33 7.27
N SER A 180 7.36 -14.46 7.23
CA SER A 180 8.75 -14.88 7.21
C SER A 180 9.43 -14.87 8.58
N GLN A 181 9.07 -13.95 9.48
CA GLN A 181 9.72 -13.83 10.79
C GLN A 181 8.92 -14.50 11.91
N PHE A 182 7.60 -14.39 11.86
CA PHE A 182 6.72 -15.00 12.86
C PHE A 182 6.16 -16.37 12.41
N HIS A 183 6.59 -16.87 11.26
CA HIS A 183 6.25 -18.20 10.74
C HIS A 183 4.74 -18.52 10.69
N LEU A 184 3.88 -17.49 10.59
CA LEU A 184 2.42 -17.63 10.61
C LEU A 184 1.93 -18.67 9.60
N GLN A 185 2.58 -18.75 8.44
CA GLN A 185 2.21 -19.70 7.40
C GLN A 185 2.45 -21.18 7.83
N ARG A 186 3.53 -21.44 8.59
CA ARG A 186 3.79 -22.80 9.14
C ARG A 186 2.75 -23.18 10.19
N ILE A 187 2.36 -22.22 11.02
CA ILE A 187 1.34 -22.40 12.05
C ILE A 187 0.00 -22.73 11.38
N LEU A 188 -0.41 -22.00 10.34
CA LEU A 188 -1.65 -22.24 9.63
C LEU A 188 -1.66 -23.62 8.93
N ILE A 189 -0.56 -24.08 8.35
CA ILE A 189 -0.44 -25.39 7.75
C ILE A 189 -0.54 -26.48 8.82
N ALA A 190 0.15 -26.34 9.93
CA ALA A 190 0.08 -27.28 11.05
C ALA A 190 -1.35 -27.39 11.60
N VAL A 191 -2.05 -26.25 11.74
CA VAL A 191 -3.45 -26.19 12.17
C VAL A 191 -4.39 -26.92 11.21
N GLN A 192 -4.19 -26.83 9.90
CA GLN A 192 -4.96 -27.55 8.91
C GLN A 192 -4.74 -29.07 8.97
N GLN A 193 -3.51 -29.52 9.19
CA GLN A 193 -3.17 -30.95 9.31
C GLN A 193 -3.72 -31.60 10.56
N ILE A 194 -3.83 -30.86 11.66
CA ILE A 194 -4.26 -31.40 12.96
C ILE A 194 -5.80 -31.31 13.13
N LYS A 195 -6.56 -30.85 12.13
CA LYS A 195 -8.00 -30.51 12.27
C LYS A 195 -8.25 -29.65 13.52
N ALA A 196 -7.42 -28.65 13.70
CA ALA A 196 -7.46 -27.79 14.87
C ALA A 196 -8.85 -27.21 15.13
N SER A 197 -9.23 -27.16 16.39
CA SER A 197 -10.49 -26.57 16.81
C SER A 197 -10.52 -25.08 16.50
N ARG A 198 -11.72 -24.51 16.35
CA ARG A 198 -11.92 -23.06 16.19
C ARG A 198 -11.17 -22.25 17.25
N ALA A 199 -11.10 -22.77 18.49
CA ALA A 199 -10.39 -22.13 19.59
C ALA A 199 -8.88 -22.01 19.33
N GLN A 200 -8.25 -23.07 18.81
CA GLN A 200 -6.82 -23.04 18.47
C GLN A 200 -6.52 -22.03 17.35
N ILE A 201 -7.37 -21.99 16.33
CA ILE A 201 -7.27 -21.00 15.25
C ILE A 201 -7.37 -19.58 15.83
N MET A 202 -8.28 -19.34 16.77
CA MET A 202 -8.44 -18.04 17.43
C MET A 202 -7.24 -17.68 18.29
N ILE A 203 -6.63 -18.64 19.01
CA ILE A 203 -5.41 -18.39 19.81
C ILE A 203 -4.26 -17.93 18.90
N TYR A 204 -4.01 -18.61 17.79
CA TYR A 204 -3.00 -18.19 16.83
C TYR A 204 -3.30 -16.82 16.24
N PHE A 205 -4.58 -16.55 16.03
CA PHE A 205 -5.04 -15.26 15.56
C PHE A 205 -4.78 -14.14 16.57
N TYR A 206 -5.07 -14.36 17.85
CA TYR A 206 -4.76 -13.40 18.90
C TYR A 206 -3.26 -13.19 19.08
N LEU A 207 -2.46 -14.24 18.94
CA LEU A 207 -1.00 -14.10 18.93
C LEU A 207 -0.52 -13.24 17.76
N ALA A 208 -1.08 -13.45 16.57
CA ALA A 208 -0.80 -12.64 15.40
C ALA A 208 -1.25 -11.19 15.59
N TYR A 209 -2.41 -10.97 16.21
CA TYR A 209 -2.92 -9.64 16.57
C TYR A 209 -2.03 -8.98 17.63
N PHE A 210 -1.63 -9.69 18.67
CA PHE A 210 -0.69 -9.20 19.68
C PHE A 210 0.63 -8.75 19.06
N THR A 211 1.12 -9.48 18.07
CA THR A 211 2.32 -9.09 17.31
C THR A 211 2.10 -7.77 16.54
N LEU A 212 0.89 -7.53 16.05
CA LEU A 212 0.49 -6.24 15.45
C LEU A 212 0.56 -5.10 16.46
N MET A 213 0.07 -5.33 17.67
CA MET A 213 0.10 -4.33 18.73
C MET A 213 1.53 -3.90 19.10
N CYS A 214 2.52 -4.73 18.81
CA CYS A 214 3.93 -4.37 18.95
C CYS A 214 4.43 -3.35 17.89
N MET A 215 3.59 -2.96 16.92
CA MET A 215 3.96 -1.94 15.93
C MET A 215 4.06 -0.53 16.50
N GLY A 216 3.25 -0.20 17.51
CA GLY A 216 3.38 1.07 18.22
C GLY A 216 4.78 1.26 18.84
N PRO A 217 5.31 0.29 19.63
CA PRO A 217 6.69 0.28 20.08
C PRO A 217 7.71 0.38 18.95
N PHE A 218 7.48 -0.26 17.80
CA PHE A 218 8.37 -0.10 16.64
C PHE A 218 8.50 1.36 16.21
N MET A 219 7.40 2.09 16.10
CA MET A 219 7.42 3.48 15.66
C MET A 219 8.15 4.38 16.66
N HIS A 220 7.91 4.18 17.93
CA HIS A 220 8.62 4.89 18.99
C HIS A 220 10.13 4.63 18.94
N MET A 221 10.54 3.38 18.82
CA MET A 221 11.95 2.98 18.72
C MET A 221 12.58 3.47 17.42
N ALA A 222 11.86 3.43 16.31
CA ALA A 222 12.32 3.94 15.03
C ALA A 222 12.58 5.45 15.08
N GLN A 223 11.71 6.20 15.74
CA GLN A 223 11.87 7.63 15.98
C GLN A 223 13.10 7.92 16.86
N SER A 224 13.28 7.19 17.96
CA SER A 224 14.42 7.33 18.86
C SER A 224 15.74 7.03 18.15
N VAL A 225 15.81 5.95 17.37
CA VAL A 225 17.00 5.60 16.57
C VAL A 225 17.30 6.70 15.55
N TYR A 226 16.28 7.20 14.85
CA TYR A 226 16.46 8.25 13.84
C TYR A 226 16.96 9.55 14.46
N ARG A 227 16.34 10.02 15.54
CA ARG A 227 16.77 11.23 16.26
C ARG A 227 18.23 11.13 16.74
N LYS A 228 18.62 9.97 17.26
CA LYS A 228 19.98 9.76 17.80
C LYS A 228 21.04 9.57 16.72
N THR A 229 20.70 8.95 15.58
CA THR A 229 21.74 8.46 14.64
C THR A 229 21.51 8.85 13.18
N GLY A 230 20.39 9.46 12.82
CA GLY A 230 19.97 9.71 11.44
C GLY A 230 19.74 8.44 10.63
N LYS A 231 19.68 7.25 11.28
CA LYS A 231 19.50 5.96 10.59
C LYS A 231 18.05 5.50 10.71
N LEU A 232 17.53 4.93 9.62
CA LEU A 232 16.19 4.36 9.59
C LEU A 232 16.17 2.93 10.09
N LEU A 233 15.30 2.64 11.06
CA LEU A 233 15.04 1.31 11.56
C LEU A 233 14.36 0.46 10.49
N SER A 234 14.84 -0.77 10.31
CA SER A 234 14.29 -1.73 9.33
C SER A 234 13.25 -2.62 10.00
N LEU A 235 11.98 -2.50 9.63
CA LEU A 235 10.90 -3.33 10.15
C LEU A 235 11.20 -4.84 10.05
N PRO A 236 11.70 -5.40 8.92
CA PRO A 236 12.05 -6.82 8.87
C PRO A 236 13.17 -7.23 9.82
N LYS A 237 14.21 -6.39 10.01
CA LYS A 237 15.30 -6.68 10.93
C LYS A 237 14.84 -6.58 12.39
N TRP A 238 14.03 -5.57 12.69
CA TRP A 238 13.42 -5.41 14.02
C TRP A 238 12.48 -6.56 14.35
N ALA A 239 11.59 -6.96 13.43
CA ALA A 239 10.68 -8.09 13.62
C ALA A 239 11.43 -9.40 13.88
N ARG A 240 12.55 -9.65 13.18
CA ARG A 240 13.42 -10.80 13.44
C ARG A 240 13.97 -10.76 14.85
N LEU A 241 14.45 -9.60 15.29
CA LEU A 241 15.02 -9.42 16.61
C LEU A 241 14.00 -9.72 17.72
N ILE A 242 12.79 -9.16 17.60
CA ILE A 242 11.71 -9.41 18.53
C ILE A 242 11.33 -10.89 18.57
N ALA A 243 11.23 -11.55 17.41
CA ALA A 243 10.90 -12.97 17.33
C ALA A 243 11.95 -13.87 18.01
N THR A 244 13.23 -13.48 17.96
CA THR A 244 14.31 -14.24 18.62
C THR A 244 14.40 -13.92 20.12
N GLN A 245 14.20 -12.67 20.52
CA GLN A 245 14.40 -12.23 21.90
C GLN A 245 13.16 -12.31 22.79
N ALA A 246 11.95 -12.42 22.20
CA ALA A 246 10.76 -12.79 22.97
C ALA A 246 10.96 -14.14 23.71
N ILE A 247 11.92 -14.95 23.26
CA ILE A 247 12.33 -16.21 23.89
C ILE A 247 13.30 -15.95 25.07
N GLU A 248 14.03 -14.82 25.07
CA GLU A 248 15.12 -14.54 26.02
C GLU A 248 14.76 -13.59 27.17
N HIS A 249 13.50 -13.22 27.34
CA HIS A 249 12.95 -12.43 28.46
C HIS A 249 13.65 -11.09 28.77
N GLN A 250 14.24 -10.41 27.78
CA GLN A 250 14.87 -9.11 28.00
C GLN A 250 13.91 -7.91 27.80
N PRO A 251 14.03 -6.84 28.60
CA PRO A 251 13.17 -5.66 28.47
C PRO A 251 13.42 -4.92 27.16
N ILE A 252 12.43 -4.93 26.27
CA ILE A 252 12.49 -4.48 24.87
C ILE A 252 12.51 -2.94 24.73
N LEU A 253 12.34 -2.18 25.81
CA LEU A 253 12.09 -0.72 25.77
C LEU A 253 13.12 0.12 26.57
N SER A 254 14.35 -0.36 26.77
CA SER A 254 15.39 0.42 27.46
C SER A 254 16.20 1.29 26.49
N GLU A 255 16.83 2.38 26.98
CA GLU A 255 17.72 3.23 26.17
C GLU A 255 18.89 2.46 25.54
N LYS A 256 19.39 1.43 26.23
CA LYS A 256 20.42 0.52 25.70
C LYS A 256 19.97 -0.17 24.39
N TRP A 257 18.66 -0.35 24.20
CA TRP A 257 18.09 -0.88 22.99
C TRP A 257 18.20 0.05 21.79
N VAL A 258 18.11 1.35 21.98
CA VAL A 258 18.26 2.32 20.89
C VAL A 258 19.63 2.16 20.22
N ASP A 259 20.70 2.03 21.02
CA ASP A 259 22.04 1.83 20.50
C ASP A 259 22.25 0.47 19.85
N HIS A 260 21.67 -0.56 20.44
CA HIS A 260 21.70 -1.90 19.86
C HIS A 260 20.96 -1.95 18.52
N LEU A 261 19.75 -1.42 18.45
CA LEU A 261 18.96 -1.33 17.21
C LEU A 261 19.62 -0.48 16.14
N ALA A 262 20.28 0.61 16.52
CA ALA A 262 21.01 1.47 15.58
C ALA A 262 22.17 0.76 14.90
N ARG A 263 22.75 -0.25 15.56
CA ARG A 263 23.84 -1.08 15.00
C ARG A 263 23.33 -2.19 14.09
N ILE A 264 22.32 -2.95 14.53
CA ILE A 264 21.97 -4.23 13.88
C ILE A 264 20.67 -4.18 13.06
N ALA A 265 19.73 -3.29 13.36
CA ALA A 265 18.39 -3.31 12.81
C ALA A 265 18.09 -2.13 11.85
N THR A 266 19.09 -1.35 11.45
CA THR A 266 18.91 -0.25 10.50
C THR A 266 19.06 -0.70 9.05
N TYR A 267 18.51 0.09 8.12
CA TYR A 267 18.74 -0.09 6.69
C TYR A 267 20.19 0.23 6.31
N GLU A 268 20.74 -0.57 5.44
CA GLU A 268 22.07 -0.31 4.87
C GLU A 268 22.07 0.96 4.00
N ARG A 269 23.22 1.65 3.91
CA ARG A 269 23.34 2.92 3.16
C ARG A 269 22.88 2.80 1.70
N ARG A 270 23.05 1.64 1.07
CA ARG A 270 22.69 1.38 -0.34
C ARG A 270 21.28 0.87 -0.55
N SER A 271 20.46 0.74 0.49
CA SER A 271 19.10 0.21 0.36
C SER A 271 18.22 1.19 -0.43
N LYS A 272 17.72 0.75 -1.60
CA LYS A 272 16.75 1.51 -2.42
C LYS A 272 15.44 1.84 -1.67
N ARG A 273 15.14 1.12 -0.59
CA ARG A 273 13.96 1.33 0.27
C ARG A 273 14.12 2.52 1.21
N LYS A 274 15.36 2.92 1.48
CA LYS A 274 15.71 4.03 2.38
C LYS A 274 15.09 5.35 1.94
N ASN A 275 15.17 5.69 0.66
CA ASN A 275 14.79 7.01 0.14
C ASN A 275 13.32 7.37 0.36
N HIS A 276 12.42 6.38 0.44
CA HIS A 276 10.99 6.64 0.67
C HIS A 276 10.63 6.87 2.13
N LEU A 277 11.31 6.16 3.02
CA LEU A 277 11.11 6.31 4.45
C LEU A 277 11.72 7.63 4.94
N VAL A 278 12.87 8.05 4.41
CA VAL A 278 13.49 9.34 4.74
C VAL A 278 12.54 10.50 4.40
N LEU A 279 12.01 10.53 3.18
CA LEU A 279 11.08 11.59 2.76
C LEU A 279 9.81 11.66 3.61
N MET A 280 9.33 10.52 4.12
CA MET A 280 8.19 10.50 5.04
C MET A 280 8.54 11.05 6.42
N TRP A 281 9.72 10.68 6.93
CA TRP A 281 10.16 11.06 8.27
C TRP A 281 10.52 12.54 8.34
N GLU A 282 11.18 13.06 7.31
CA GLU A 282 11.50 14.50 7.20
C GLU A 282 10.24 15.37 7.15
N HIS A 283 9.13 14.87 6.53
CA HIS A 283 7.86 15.62 6.51
C HIS A 283 6.98 15.43 7.75
N HIS A 284 7.21 14.39 8.55
CA HIS A 284 6.37 14.11 9.73
C HIS A 284 7.00 14.56 11.04
N PHE A 285 8.31 14.76 11.08
CA PHE A 285 9.07 14.97 12.31
C PHE A 285 10.04 16.18 12.20
N ALA A 286 10.06 16.90 11.08
CA ALA A 286 10.59 18.24 10.96
C ALA A 286 9.54 19.27 11.32
#